data_4ebe84b7c1286b338a06c7ca2c833b2e
#
_entry.id   4ebe84b7c1286b338a06c7ca2c833b2e
#
_cell.length_a   1.000
_cell.length_b   1.000
_cell.length_c   1.000
_cell.angle_alpha   90.00
_cell.angle_beta   90.00
_cell.angle_gamma   90.00
#
_symmetry.space_group_name_H-M   'P 1'
#
loop_
_entity.id
_entity.type
_entity.pdbx_description
1 polymer ?
#
loop_
_entity_poly.entity_id
_entity_poly.type
_entity_poly.pdbx_seq_one_letter_code
_entity_poly.pdbx_strand_id
1 'polypeptide(L)'
;VSGFLRGVLRRDRAWLDRLRMQHAWLASGDVAMMRRALDLARSAAAAGEVPVGAVIYREGEIVAEAANDREATRDPAGHAELVALRRAGQKLGRWRLHDCRMAVTLEPCPMCAGALVNARLGGLVFAAFDPKAGAVGTLYDIPRDQRLNHRLPCAGGLLEPEAVGLLRAFFRQRRGTKAAKSENI
;
A
#
# COMPACT_ATOMS: atom_id res chain seq x y z
N VAL A 1 -22.03 -3.00 19.06
CA VAL A 1 -20.89 -3.19 18.10
C VAL A 1 -21.39 -3.29 16.65
N SER A 2 -22.67 -3.70 16.40
CA SER A 2 -23.18 -3.89 15.02
C SER A 2 -23.57 -2.60 14.28
N GLY A 3 -23.75 -1.48 14.96
CA GLY A 3 -24.14 -0.19 14.35
C GLY A 3 -22.98 0.57 13.70
N PHE A 4 -21.78 0.47 14.27
CA PHE A 4 -20.58 1.16 13.76
C PHE A 4 -20.12 0.58 12.40
N LEU A 5 -20.19 -0.74 12.24
CA LEU A 5 -19.81 -1.40 10.98
C LEU A 5 -20.76 -1.08 9.80
N ARG A 6 -22.04 -0.78 10.09
CA ARG A 6 -23.01 -0.40 9.04
C ARG A 6 -22.80 1.03 8.53
N GLY A 7 -22.24 1.93 9.32
CA GLY A 7 -21.91 3.30 8.89
C GLY A 7 -20.68 3.38 7.98
N VAL A 8 -19.70 2.51 8.21
CA VAL A 8 -18.47 2.43 7.39
C VAL A 8 -18.76 1.76 6.03
N LEU A 9 -19.70 0.81 5.96
CA LEU A 9 -20.10 0.12 4.72
C LEU A 9 -21.00 0.96 3.79
N ARG A 10 -21.47 2.15 4.24
CA ARG A 10 -22.27 3.09 3.43
C ARG A 10 -21.44 4.23 2.80
N ARG A 11 -20.10 4.18 2.84
CA ARG A 11 -19.32 5.02 1.96
C ARG A 11 -19.52 4.49 0.54
N ASP A 12 -20.27 5.27 -0.19
CA ASP A 12 -20.79 5.13 -1.52
C ASP A 12 -19.96 4.20 -2.43
N ARG A 13 -20.62 3.20 -3.04
CA ARG A 13 -20.10 2.51 -4.23
C ARG A 13 -19.55 3.53 -5.25
N ALA A 14 -20.21 4.65 -5.40
CA ALA A 14 -19.77 5.77 -6.23
C ALA A 14 -18.39 6.33 -5.87
N TRP A 15 -17.94 6.22 -4.62
CA TRP A 15 -16.60 6.64 -4.22
C TRP A 15 -15.54 5.57 -4.57
N LEU A 16 -15.81 4.29 -4.31
CA LEU A 16 -14.96 3.18 -4.78
C LEU A 16 -14.88 3.16 -6.31
N ASP A 17 -15.98 3.45 -7.00
CA ASP A 17 -16.02 3.54 -8.44
C ASP A 17 -15.24 4.76 -8.95
N ARG A 18 -15.22 5.89 -8.24
CA ARG A 18 -14.35 7.03 -8.56
C ARG A 18 -12.86 6.68 -8.47
N LEU A 19 -12.44 5.93 -7.45
CA LEU A 19 -11.06 5.45 -7.37
C LEU A 19 -10.73 4.41 -8.45
N ARG A 20 -11.69 3.56 -8.81
CA ARG A 20 -11.58 2.60 -9.91
C ARG A 20 -11.61 3.30 -11.28
N MET A 21 -12.40 4.35 -11.46
CA MET A 21 -12.53 5.10 -12.72
C MET A 21 -11.36 6.05 -13.00
N GLN A 22 -10.45 6.28 -12.05
CA GLN A 22 -9.20 7.01 -12.32
C GLN A 22 -8.19 6.22 -13.17
N HIS A 23 -8.66 5.16 -13.85
CA HIS A 23 -7.82 4.39 -14.80
C HIS A 23 -7.26 5.24 -15.96
N ALA A 24 -7.89 6.35 -16.32
CA ALA A 24 -7.38 7.29 -17.32
C ALA A 24 -6.05 7.97 -16.90
N TRP A 25 -5.71 7.90 -15.60
CA TRP A 25 -4.46 8.42 -15.05
C TRP A 25 -3.36 7.35 -14.94
N LEU A 26 -3.70 6.06 -15.13
CA LEU A 26 -2.71 4.99 -15.10
C LEU A 26 -1.73 5.14 -16.27
N ALA A 27 -0.43 5.18 -15.96
CA ALA A 27 0.62 5.11 -16.96
C ALA A 27 0.77 3.66 -17.47
N SER A 28 1.25 3.50 -18.69
CA SER A 28 1.45 2.18 -19.30
C SER A 28 2.37 1.25 -18.49
N GLY A 29 3.26 1.82 -17.67
CA GLY A 29 4.16 1.06 -16.79
C GLY A 29 3.57 0.64 -15.43
N ASP A 30 2.43 1.20 -15.00
CA ASP A 30 1.88 0.97 -13.66
C ASP A 30 1.56 -0.52 -13.40
N VAL A 31 1.08 -1.24 -14.41
CA VAL A 31 0.80 -2.68 -14.33
C VAL A 31 2.07 -3.49 -14.09
N ALA A 32 3.15 -3.17 -14.80
CA ALA A 32 4.44 -3.84 -14.63
C ALA A 32 5.01 -3.59 -13.22
N MET A 33 4.93 -2.35 -12.74
CA MET A 33 5.39 -1.98 -11.39
C MET A 33 4.53 -2.64 -10.29
N MET A 34 3.22 -2.75 -10.50
CA MET A 34 2.36 -3.46 -9.56
C MET A 34 2.65 -4.98 -9.54
N ARG A 35 2.93 -5.60 -10.69
CA ARG A 35 3.38 -7.00 -10.74
C ARG A 35 4.67 -7.19 -9.95
N ARG A 36 5.65 -6.28 -10.12
CA ARG A 36 6.88 -6.29 -9.34
C ARG A 36 6.61 -6.13 -7.84
N ALA A 37 5.72 -5.23 -7.44
CA ALA A 37 5.31 -5.07 -6.05
C ALA A 37 4.65 -6.35 -5.49
N LEU A 38 3.85 -7.06 -6.29
CA LEU A 38 3.27 -8.35 -5.91
C LEU A 38 4.33 -9.43 -5.71
N ASP A 39 5.41 -9.46 -6.50
CA ASP A 39 6.53 -10.39 -6.30
C ASP A 39 7.25 -10.13 -4.98
N LEU A 40 7.47 -8.86 -4.63
CA LEU A 40 8.02 -8.46 -3.34
C LEU A 40 7.10 -8.86 -2.18
N ALA A 41 5.77 -8.70 -2.34
CA ALA A 41 4.80 -9.14 -1.35
C ALA A 41 4.82 -10.67 -1.15
N ARG A 42 5.01 -11.47 -2.21
CA ARG A 42 5.19 -12.92 -2.10
C ARG A 42 6.46 -13.27 -1.31
N SER A 43 7.55 -12.57 -1.57
CA SER A 43 8.80 -12.74 -0.83
C SER A 43 8.64 -12.39 0.64
N ALA A 44 7.92 -11.31 0.97
CA ALA A 44 7.57 -10.95 2.35
C ALA A 44 6.78 -12.07 3.04
N ALA A 45 5.75 -12.62 2.39
CA ALA A 45 4.96 -13.73 2.92
C ALA A 45 5.82 -14.96 3.24
N ALA A 46 6.75 -15.31 2.34
CA ALA A 46 7.67 -16.44 2.54
C ALA A 46 8.63 -16.22 3.72
N ALA A 47 8.97 -14.96 4.01
CA ALA A 47 9.77 -14.56 5.18
C ALA A 47 8.96 -14.41 6.49
N GLY A 48 7.63 -14.66 6.45
CA GLY A 48 6.77 -14.52 7.64
C GLY A 48 6.25 -13.10 7.88
N GLU A 49 6.53 -12.17 6.98
CA GLU A 49 6.06 -10.79 7.01
C GLU A 49 4.67 -10.65 6.39
N VAL A 50 3.94 -9.59 6.78
CA VAL A 50 2.70 -9.24 6.09
C VAL A 50 3.01 -8.99 4.61
N PRO A 51 2.27 -9.62 3.64
CA PRO A 51 2.61 -9.58 2.22
C PRO A 51 2.27 -8.22 1.59
N VAL A 52 3.12 -7.25 1.86
CA VAL A 52 3.08 -5.92 1.23
C VAL A 52 4.41 -5.66 0.53
N GLY A 53 4.33 -5.24 -0.72
CA GLY A 53 5.46 -4.81 -1.53
C GLY A 53 5.18 -3.44 -2.13
N ALA A 54 6.22 -2.61 -2.24
CA ALA A 54 6.18 -1.28 -2.80
C ALA A 54 7.32 -1.06 -3.80
N VAL A 55 7.02 -0.42 -4.92
CA VAL A 55 7.98 -0.03 -5.96
C VAL A 55 7.84 1.46 -6.21
N ILE A 56 8.93 2.21 -6.10
CA ILE A 56 9.02 3.60 -6.54
C ILE A 56 9.72 3.62 -7.90
N TYR A 57 9.14 4.31 -8.85
CA TYR A 57 9.60 4.36 -10.23
C TYR A 57 9.44 5.74 -10.84
N ARG A 58 10.20 6.01 -11.89
CA ARG A 58 10.18 7.23 -12.67
C ARG A 58 10.38 6.87 -14.14
N GLU A 59 9.50 7.35 -15.02
CA GLU A 59 9.63 7.12 -16.48
C GLU A 59 9.76 5.63 -16.86
N GLY A 60 9.11 4.74 -16.12
CA GLY A 60 9.17 3.29 -16.34
C GLY A 60 10.35 2.58 -15.68
N GLU A 61 11.29 3.32 -15.08
CA GLU A 61 12.48 2.76 -14.43
C GLU A 61 12.31 2.67 -12.91
N ILE A 62 12.72 1.55 -12.33
CA ILE A 62 12.66 1.34 -10.88
C ILE A 62 13.74 2.17 -10.19
N VAL A 63 13.31 3.10 -9.36
CA VAL A 63 14.19 3.90 -8.49
C VAL A 63 14.52 3.12 -7.22
N ALA A 64 13.50 2.59 -6.55
CA ALA A 64 13.65 1.82 -5.31
C ALA A 64 12.48 0.83 -5.16
N GLU A 65 12.72 -0.23 -4.43
CA GLU A 65 11.72 -1.23 -4.11
C GLU A 65 11.93 -1.76 -2.70
N ALA A 66 10.86 -2.21 -2.06
CA ALA A 66 10.88 -2.80 -0.73
C ALA A 66 9.70 -3.73 -0.52
N ALA A 67 9.88 -4.66 0.40
CA ALA A 67 8.84 -5.44 1.04
C ALA A 67 8.70 -5.00 2.50
N ASN A 68 7.58 -5.35 3.13
CA ASN A 68 7.40 -5.19 4.58
C ASN A 68 8.49 -5.97 5.32
N ASP A 69 9.10 -5.37 6.35
CA ASP A 69 10.21 -5.97 7.12
C ASP A 69 10.10 -5.73 8.64
N ARG A 70 8.89 -5.46 9.14
CA ARG A 70 8.62 -5.12 10.54
C ARG A 70 9.11 -6.15 11.55
N GLU A 71 8.84 -7.43 11.29
CA GLU A 71 9.21 -8.51 12.20
C GLU A 71 10.72 -8.75 12.15
N ALA A 72 11.30 -8.77 10.94
CA ALA A 72 12.72 -9.03 10.72
C ALA A 72 13.61 -7.94 11.31
N THR A 73 13.23 -6.67 11.15
CA THR A 73 14.00 -5.52 11.64
C THR A 73 13.57 -5.04 13.02
N ARG A 74 12.43 -5.55 13.55
CA ARG A 74 11.78 -5.06 14.79
C ARG A 74 11.48 -3.55 14.72
N ASP A 75 11.20 -3.05 13.50
CA ASP A 75 10.88 -1.65 13.25
C ASP A 75 9.35 -1.47 13.13
N PRO A 76 8.69 -0.75 14.04
CA PRO A 76 7.25 -0.49 13.93
C PRO A 76 6.90 0.31 12.66
N ALA A 77 7.86 1.00 12.05
CA ALA A 77 7.73 1.74 10.81
C ALA A 77 8.22 0.97 9.57
N GLY A 78 8.59 -0.30 9.71
CA GLY A 78 9.12 -1.18 8.63
C GLY A 78 8.06 -1.57 7.60
N HIS A 79 7.22 -0.62 7.16
CA HIS A 79 6.27 -0.80 6.08
C HIS A 79 6.97 -0.62 4.72
N ALA A 80 6.59 -1.43 3.75
CA ALA A 80 7.18 -1.42 2.41
C ALA A 80 7.28 -0.02 1.81
N GLU A 81 6.26 0.81 1.99
CA GLU A 81 6.18 2.17 1.48
C GLU A 81 7.27 3.06 2.09
N LEU A 82 7.44 3.01 3.42
CA LEU A 82 8.42 3.83 4.13
C LEU A 82 9.85 3.41 3.79
N VAL A 83 10.09 2.11 3.73
CA VAL A 83 11.39 1.56 3.33
C VAL A 83 11.72 1.97 1.90
N ALA A 84 10.76 1.86 0.97
CA ALA A 84 10.94 2.27 -0.43
C ALA A 84 11.20 3.78 -0.55
N LEU A 85 10.46 4.64 0.19
CA LEU A 85 10.66 6.09 0.21
C LEU A 85 12.08 6.46 0.67
N ARG A 86 12.53 5.85 1.76
CA ARG A 86 13.89 6.07 2.31
C ARG A 86 14.96 5.70 1.27
N ARG A 87 14.84 4.52 0.66
CA ARG A 87 15.78 4.05 -0.37
C ARG A 87 15.78 4.95 -1.61
N ALA A 88 14.61 5.39 -2.05
CA ALA A 88 14.49 6.30 -3.19
C ALA A 88 15.16 7.66 -2.91
N GLY A 89 14.92 8.23 -1.73
CA GLY A 89 15.55 9.48 -1.31
C GLY A 89 17.07 9.38 -1.27
N GLN A 90 17.60 8.29 -0.72
CA GLN A 90 19.03 8.00 -0.68
C GLN A 90 19.61 7.85 -2.09
N LYS A 91 18.97 7.03 -2.95
CA LYS A 91 19.45 6.79 -4.34
C LYS A 91 19.45 8.06 -5.18
N LEU A 92 18.43 8.92 -5.01
CA LEU A 92 18.30 10.16 -5.77
C LEU A 92 19.00 11.37 -5.13
N GLY A 93 19.56 11.23 -3.92
CA GLY A 93 20.22 12.32 -3.19
C GLY A 93 19.28 13.46 -2.83
N ARG A 94 17.97 13.21 -2.70
CA ARG A 94 16.96 14.22 -2.42
C ARG A 94 15.73 13.61 -1.74
N TRP A 95 15.04 14.40 -0.94
CA TRP A 95 13.83 13.95 -0.25
C TRP A 95 12.53 14.23 -1.04
N ARG A 96 12.53 15.20 -1.99
CA ARG A 96 11.38 15.48 -2.84
C ARG A 96 11.33 14.51 -4.01
N LEU A 97 10.22 13.76 -4.12
CA LEU A 97 10.03 12.69 -5.11
C LEU A 97 8.87 13.04 -6.08
N HIS A 98 8.73 14.33 -6.42
CA HIS A 98 7.60 14.85 -7.21
C HIS A 98 7.51 14.28 -8.64
N ASP A 99 8.61 13.81 -9.19
CA ASP A 99 8.72 13.15 -10.49
C ASP A 99 8.63 11.60 -10.40
N CYS A 100 8.44 11.06 -9.18
CA CYS A 100 8.33 9.62 -8.95
C CYS A 100 6.88 9.22 -8.68
N ARG A 101 6.57 7.98 -9.00
CA ARG A 101 5.31 7.30 -8.66
C ARG A 101 5.60 6.10 -7.76
N MET A 102 4.58 5.66 -7.01
CA MET A 102 4.66 4.42 -6.23
C MET A 102 3.55 3.46 -6.66
N ALA A 103 3.91 2.19 -6.85
CA ALA A 103 2.97 1.08 -6.87
C ALA A 103 3.13 0.29 -5.57
N VAL A 104 2.01 0.02 -4.86
CA VAL A 104 1.99 -0.72 -3.60
C VAL A 104 0.83 -1.71 -3.56
N THR A 105 1.04 -2.89 -3.00
CA THR A 105 0.04 -3.97 -3.05
C THR A 105 -1.14 -3.80 -2.09
N LEU A 106 -1.03 -2.91 -1.10
CA LEU A 106 -2.09 -2.61 -0.13
C LEU A 106 -2.27 -1.10 -0.01
N GLU A 107 -3.50 -0.64 0.20
CA GLU A 107 -3.80 0.77 0.48
C GLU A 107 -2.97 1.28 1.65
N PRO A 108 -2.21 2.38 1.49
CA PRO A 108 -1.37 2.93 2.57
C PRO A 108 -2.17 3.31 3.81
N CYS A 109 -1.64 2.96 4.98
CA CYS A 109 -2.15 3.37 6.28
C CYS A 109 -1.87 4.87 6.54
N PRO A 110 -2.40 5.49 7.64
CA PRO A 110 -2.18 6.92 7.93
C PRO A 110 -0.71 7.33 8.00
N MET A 111 0.15 6.50 8.58
CA MET A 111 1.59 6.74 8.67
C MET A 111 2.22 6.81 7.27
N CYS A 112 1.94 5.83 6.41
CA CYS A 112 2.48 5.78 5.06
C CYS A 112 1.90 6.88 4.17
N ALA A 113 0.59 7.11 4.21
CA ALA A 113 -0.06 8.18 3.45
C ALA A 113 0.50 9.57 3.81
N GLY A 114 0.73 9.83 5.09
CA GLY A 114 1.41 11.05 5.57
C GLY A 114 2.85 11.16 5.05
N ALA A 115 3.58 10.06 5.01
CA ALA A 115 4.95 10.03 4.48
C ALA A 115 4.99 10.31 2.96
N LEU A 116 4.03 9.79 2.18
CA LEU A 116 3.91 10.07 0.74
C LEU A 116 3.71 11.57 0.48
N VAL A 117 2.84 12.22 1.26
CA VAL A 117 2.62 13.67 1.22
C VAL A 117 3.89 14.42 1.57
N ASN A 118 4.55 14.03 2.67
CA ASN A 118 5.81 14.68 3.11
C ASN A 118 6.92 14.54 2.08
N ALA A 119 7.06 13.36 1.44
CA ALA A 119 8.03 13.12 0.38
C ALA A 119 7.69 13.86 -0.94
N ARG A 120 6.55 14.54 -1.03
CA ARG A 120 6.08 15.19 -2.26
C ARG A 120 5.98 14.22 -3.45
N LEU A 121 5.53 12.99 -3.19
CA LEU A 121 5.43 11.98 -4.25
C LEU A 121 4.51 12.46 -5.37
N GLY A 122 4.87 12.17 -6.64
CA GLY A 122 4.12 12.60 -7.81
C GLY A 122 2.85 11.81 -8.08
N GLY A 123 2.74 10.58 -7.55
CA GLY A 123 1.54 9.77 -7.71
C GLY A 123 1.60 8.41 -7.05
N LEU A 124 0.43 7.84 -6.77
CA LEU A 124 0.26 6.56 -6.09
C LEU A 124 -0.72 5.64 -6.83
N VAL A 125 -0.32 4.40 -7.02
CA VAL A 125 -1.22 3.32 -7.43
C VAL A 125 -1.19 2.23 -6.37
N PHE A 126 -2.34 1.77 -5.89
CA PHE A 126 -2.40 0.65 -4.95
C PHE A 126 -3.34 -0.45 -5.43
N ALA A 127 -3.12 -1.69 -4.96
CA ALA A 127 -3.91 -2.84 -5.37
C ALA A 127 -5.13 -3.04 -4.44
N ALA A 128 -4.96 -3.65 -3.29
CA ALA A 128 -6.04 -3.98 -2.37
C ALA A 128 -6.44 -2.78 -1.50
N PHE A 129 -7.74 -2.60 -1.27
CA PHE A 129 -8.26 -1.66 -0.28
C PHE A 129 -8.09 -2.22 1.15
N ASP A 130 -7.77 -1.35 2.11
CA ASP A 130 -7.66 -1.74 3.51
C ASP A 130 -8.84 -1.20 4.35
N PRO A 131 -9.83 -2.05 4.70
CA PRO A 131 -10.98 -1.63 5.50
C PRO A 131 -10.64 -1.32 6.97
N LYS A 132 -9.41 -1.64 7.42
CA LYS A 132 -8.99 -1.47 8.82
C LYS A 132 -8.12 -0.24 9.05
N ALA A 133 -7.28 0.11 8.08
CA ALA A 133 -6.30 1.18 8.23
C ALA A 133 -6.10 2.01 6.96
N GLY A 134 -6.87 1.79 5.89
CA GLY A 134 -6.70 2.50 4.62
C GLY A 134 -6.87 4.02 4.75
N ALA A 135 -5.87 4.77 4.30
CA ALA A 135 -5.84 6.21 4.45
C ALA A 135 -5.72 6.98 3.11
N VAL A 136 -6.03 6.29 2.01
CA VAL A 136 -6.09 6.85 0.65
C VAL A 136 -7.52 6.85 0.12
N GLY A 137 -8.44 6.79 1.08
CA GLY A 137 -9.84 6.90 0.77
C GLY A 137 -10.75 5.91 1.50
N THR A 138 -10.29 4.78 2.05
CA THR A 138 -11.17 3.84 2.75
C THR A 138 -11.66 4.38 4.11
N LEU A 139 -10.78 4.75 5.02
CA LEU A 139 -11.11 5.37 6.31
C LEU A 139 -10.79 6.86 6.31
N TYR A 140 -9.65 7.23 5.76
CA TYR A 140 -9.16 8.59 5.61
C TYR A 140 -8.79 8.84 4.14
N ASP A 141 -8.64 10.13 3.77
CA ASP A 141 -8.15 10.54 2.45
C ASP A 141 -7.03 11.57 2.59
N ILE A 142 -5.92 11.14 3.22
CA ILE A 142 -4.79 12.01 3.54
C ILE A 142 -4.14 12.58 2.27
N PRO A 143 -3.85 11.80 1.21
CA PRO A 143 -3.14 12.33 0.04
C PRO A 143 -3.89 13.39 -0.74
N ARG A 144 -5.21 13.54 -0.56
CA ARG A 144 -6.05 14.53 -1.25
C ARG A 144 -6.63 15.60 -0.32
N ASP A 145 -6.27 15.60 0.96
CA ASP A 145 -6.74 16.60 1.92
C ASP A 145 -6.26 18.00 1.50
N GLN A 146 -7.22 18.91 1.28
CA GLN A 146 -6.96 20.27 0.80
C GLN A 146 -6.21 21.15 1.81
N ARG A 147 -6.18 20.76 3.07
CA ARG A 147 -5.47 21.46 4.16
C ARG A 147 -3.97 21.18 4.14
N LEU A 148 -3.53 20.11 3.47
CA LEU A 148 -2.14 19.75 3.36
C LEU A 148 -1.45 20.52 2.23
N ASN A 149 -0.17 20.79 2.40
CA ASN A 149 0.67 21.58 1.50
C ASN A 149 1.15 20.81 0.25
N HIS A 150 0.77 19.54 0.11
CA HIS A 150 0.98 18.73 -1.08
C HIS A 150 -0.16 17.73 -1.23
N ARG A 151 -0.61 17.54 -2.45
CA ARG A 151 -1.62 16.54 -2.83
C ARG A 151 -1.08 15.73 -4.00
N LEU A 152 -1.36 14.44 -4.00
CA LEU A 152 -0.92 13.56 -5.07
C LEU A 152 -2.11 12.76 -5.64
N PRO A 153 -2.15 12.57 -6.97
CA PRO A 153 -3.15 11.70 -7.59
C PRO A 153 -2.96 10.26 -7.12
N CYS A 154 -4.09 9.59 -6.84
CA CYS A 154 -4.11 8.21 -6.34
C CYS A 154 -5.11 7.39 -7.15
N ALA A 155 -4.75 6.15 -7.51
CA ALA A 155 -5.63 5.17 -8.10
C ALA A 155 -5.56 3.85 -7.31
N GLY A 156 -6.72 3.25 -7.03
CA GLY A 156 -6.83 1.98 -6.30
C GLY A 156 -7.46 0.86 -7.15
N GLY A 157 -7.21 -0.38 -6.76
CA GLY A 157 -7.82 -1.57 -7.37
C GLY A 157 -7.01 -2.19 -8.51
N LEU A 158 -5.79 -1.72 -8.77
CA LEU A 158 -4.95 -2.30 -9.81
C LEU A 158 -4.42 -3.67 -9.38
N LEU A 159 -4.83 -4.74 -10.07
CA LEU A 159 -4.53 -6.14 -9.71
C LEU A 159 -5.02 -6.50 -8.28
N GLU A 160 -6.13 -5.91 -7.85
CA GLU A 160 -6.72 -6.13 -6.51
C GLU A 160 -6.93 -7.61 -6.18
N PRO A 161 -7.49 -8.48 -7.07
CA PRO A 161 -7.73 -9.88 -6.75
C PRO A 161 -6.47 -10.63 -6.32
N GLU A 162 -5.34 -10.38 -6.98
CA GLU A 162 -4.05 -11.00 -6.68
C GLU A 162 -3.53 -10.58 -5.30
N ALA A 163 -3.57 -9.28 -4.99
CA ALA A 163 -3.14 -8.74 -3.70
C ALA A 163 -4.02 -9.25 -2.55
N VAL A 164 -5.35 -9.24 -2.73
CA VAL A 164 -6.31 -9.77 -1.76
C VAL A 164 -6.09 -11.27 -1.53
N GLY A 165 -5.80 -12.02 -2.60
CA GLY A 165 -5.49 -13.45 -2.53
C GLY A 165 -4.28 -13.74 -1.62
N LEU A 166 -3.19 -12.99 -1.80
CA LEU A 166 -1.97 -13.10 -0.98
C LEU A 166 -2.24 -12.78 0.50
N LEU A 167 -2.92 -11.67 0.79
CA LEU A 167 -3.25 -11.26 2.16
C LEU A 167 -4.14 -12.31 2.85
N ARG A 168 -5.18 -12.81 2.17
CA ARG A 168 -6.08 -13.82 2.71
C ARG A 168 -5.37 -15.15 3.01
N ALA A 169 -4.49 -15.60 2.12
CA ALA A 169 -3.71 -16.81 2.30
C ALA A 169 -2.80 -16.71 3.54
N PHE A 170 -2.05 -15.62 3.65
CA PHE A 170 -1.16 -15.35 4.76
C PHE A 170 -1.88 -15.34 6.12
N PHE A 171 -2.96 -14.58 6.25
CA PHE A 171 -3.70 -14.48 7.51
C PHE A 171 -4.44 -15.77 7.88
N ARG A 172 -4.87 -16.56 6.91
CA ARG A 172 -5.45 -17.89 7.14
C ARG A 172 -4.42 -18.84 7.75
N GLN A 173 -3.21 -18.89 7.18
CA GLN A 173 -2.11 -19.70 7.68
C GLN A 173 -1.72 -19.31 9.12
N ARG A 174 -1.58 -18.01 9.40
CA ARG A 174 -1.25 -17.52 10.76
C ARG A 174 -2.32 -17.86 11.80
N ARG A 175 -3.60 -17.86 11.45
CA ARG A 175 -4.67 -18.30 12.36
C ARG A 175 -4.61 -19.79 12.68
N GLY A 176 -4.35 -20.64 11.68
CA GLY A 176 -4.18 -22.08 11.87
C GLY A 176 -3.02 -22.41 12.81
N THR A 177 -1.89 -21.74 12.65
CA THR A 177 -0.70 -21.95 13.51
C THR A 177 -0.94 -21.48 14.97
N LYS A 178 -1.75 -20.44 15.20
CA LYS A 178 -2.11 -20.00 16.55
C LYS A 178 -3.09 -20.96 17.23
N ALA A 179 -4.06 -21.49 16.52
CA ALA A 179 -5.00 -22.48 17.04
C ALA A 179 -4.25 -23.77 17.49
N ALA A 180 -3.36 -24.29 16.64
CA ALA A 180 -2.56 -25.48 16.96
C ALA A 180 -1.62 -25.29 18.17
N LYS A 181 -1.15 -24.06 18.45
CA LYS A 181 -0.33 -23.77 19.64
C LYS A 181 -1.15 -23.65 20.92
N SER A 182 -2.43 -23.26 20.83
CA SER A 182 -3.29 -23.15 22.03
C SER A 182 -3.89 -24.50 22.46
N GLU A 183 -3.87 -25.51 21.61
CA GLU A 183 -4.33 -26.88 21.94
C GLU A 183 -3.23 -27.74 22.60
N ASN A 184 -1.98 -27.27 22.63
CA ASN A 184 -0.83 -27.98 23.20
C ASN A 184 -0.34 -27.37 24.55
N ILE A 185 -1.16 -26.57 25.25
CA ILE A 185 -0.95 -26.04 26.59
C ILE A 185 -2.12 -26.48 27.50
#